data_a6bac3d603de33d0bd0e6d614a11ba42
#
_entry.id   a6bac3d603de33d0bd0e6d614a11ba42
#
_cell.length_a   1.000
_cell.length_b   1.000
_cell.length_c   1.000
_cell.angle_alpha   90.00
_cell.angle_beta   90.00
_cell.angle_gamma   90.00
#
_symmetry.space_group_name_H-M   'P 1'
#
loop_
_entity.id
_entity.type
_entity.pdbx_description
1 polymer ?
#
loop_
_entity_poly.entity_id
_entity_poly.type
_entity_poly.pdbx_seq_one_letter_code
_entity_poly.pdbx_strand_id
1 'polypeptide(L)'
;TGDVPRVIRPDRLPTELSPVLFKALEQEPKSRYESAESFREAIHAAEALRPQMTSDGLTVGECSSCGHVSGGDPQFCEVCGESLLIPCYSCDEEIKPWATFCGGCGKNIPELLDLRLEELQGQQQQVQTLRGEYRHAEALELLGGMVAEAHPRFAAIREWAQGREPGLQTELRELEERRDLACRDADKALESHDYGEVVRLLEP
;
A
#
# COMPACT_ATOMS: atom_id res chain seq x y z
N THR A 1 -42.69 20.85 -26.19
CA THR A 1 -41.59 20.13 -26.84
C THR A 1 -40.33 20.49 -26.09
N GLY A 2 -40.02 19.70 -25.04
CA GLY A 2 -38.79 19.86 -24.26
C GLY A 2 -37.66 19.21 -25.06
N ASP A 3 -36.77 20.02 -25.63
CA ASP A 3 -35.48 19.54 -26.11
C ASP A 3 -34.68 19.05 -24.90
N VAL A 4 -34.38 17.76 -24.90
CA VAL A 4 -33.45 17.18 -23.92
C VAL A 4 -32.09 17.87 -24.12
N PRO A 5 -31.45 18.37 -23.05
CA PRO A 5 -30.14 18.98 -23.18
C PRO A 5 -29.18 18.03 -23.86
N ARG A 6 -28.65 18.41 -25.04
CA ARG A 6 -27.77 17.57 -25.89
C ARG A 6 -26.40 17.24 -25.29
N VAL A 7 -26.15 17.55 -24.02
CA VAL A 7 -24.83 17.41 -23.42
C VAL A 7 -24.93 16.77 -22.03
N ILE A 8 -25.42 15.54 -21.99
CA ILE A 8 -25.02 14.64 -20.91
C ILE A 8 -23.72 13.98 -21.36
N ARG A 9 -22.64 14.28 -20.67
CA ARG A 9 -21.35 13.61 -20.89
C ARG A 9 -21.31 12.34 -20.04
N PRO A 10 -21.49 11.15 -20.66
CA PRO A 10 -21.51 9.87 -19.93
C PRO A 10 -20.22 9.61 -19.15
N ASP A 11 -19.08 10.13 -19.68
CA ASP A 11 -17.74 10.06 -19.13
C ASP A 11 -17.58 10.78 -17.78
N ARG A 12 -18.54 11.62 -17.40
CA ARG A 12 -18.56 12.35 -16.12
C ARG A 12 -19.54 11.79 -15.10
N LEU A 13 -20.28 10.75 -15.46
CA LEU A 13 -21.26 10.11 -14.58
C LEU A 13 -20.66 8.83 -13.99
N PRO A 14 -20.92 8.53 -12.71
CA PRO A 14 -20.63 7.21 -12.17
C PRO A 14 -21.31 6.13 -12.99
N THR A 15 -20.58 5.04 -13.25
CA THR A 15 -21.04 3.95 -14.12
C THR A 15 -22.36 3.36 -13.65
N GLU A 16 -22.55 3.28 -12.34
CA GLU A 16 -23.73 2.73 -11.65
C GLU A 16 -24.97 3.61 -11.84
N LEU A 17 -24.79 4.94 -11.87
CA LEU A 17 -25.88 5.91 -12.04
C LEU A 17 -26.26 6.15 -13.50
N SER A 18 -25.37 5.88 -14.44
CA SER A 18 -25.61 6.10 -15.87
C SER A 18 -26.91 5.44 -16.36
N PRO A 19 -27.17 4.13 -16.15
CA PRO A 19 -28.38 3.48 -16.63
C PRO A 19 -29.65 4.08 -16.03
N VAL A 20 -29.59 4.47 -14.74
CA VAL A 20 -30.73 5.06 -14.02
C VAL A 20 -31.09 6.42 -14.62
N LEU A 21 -30.08 7.25 -14.88
CA LEU A 21 -30.29 8.59 -15.47
C LEU A 21 -30.74 8.51 -16.93
N PHE A 22 -30.16 7.61 -17.73
CA PHE A 22 -30.59 7.42 -19.13
C PHE A 22 -32.05 6.97 -19.20
N LYS A 23 -32.49 6.04 -18.35
CA LYS A 23 -33.88 5.62 -18.27
C LYS A 23 -34.81 6.77 -17.89
N ALA A 24 -34.40 7.66 -16.95
CA ALA A 24 -35.21 8.82 -16.58
C ALA A 24 -35.35 9.85 -17.71
N LEU A 25 -34.40 9.88 -18.63
CA LEU A 25 -34.33 10.83 -19.74
C LEU A 25 -34.82 10.25 -21.08
N GLU A 26 -35.38 9.04 -21.06
CA GLU A 26 -35.99 8.45 -22.30
C GLU A 26 -37.00 9.39 -22.91
N GLN A 27 -37.06 9.43 -24.27
CA GLN A 27 -37.94 10.32 -25.00
C GLN A 27 -39.42 9.93 -24.80
N GLU A 28 -39.69 8.65 -24.76
CA GLU A 28 -41.04 8.13 -24.53
C GLU A 28 -41.38 8.11 -23.04
N PRO A 29 -42.43 8.83 -22.62
CA PRO A 29 -42.82 8.86 -21.21
C PRO A 29 -43.08 7.49 -20.58
N LYS A 30 -43.56 6.53 -21.36
CA LYS A 30 -43.81 5.15 -20.91
C LYS A 30 -42.55 4.34 -20.66
N SER A 31 -41.41 4.75 -21.24
CA SER A 31 -40.11 4.11 -21.06
C SER A 31 -39.36 4.65 -19.82
N ARG A 32 -39.87 5.74 -19.24
CA ARG A 32 -39.34 6.31 -18.00
C ARG A 32 -39.78 5.55 -16.75
N TYR A 33 -39.42 6.04 -15.59
CA TYR A 33 -39.95 5.55 -14.32
C TYR A 33 -41.40 5.95 -14.17
N GLU A 34 -42.23 5.06 -13.63
CA GLU A 34 -43.68 5.25 -13.46
C GLU A 34 -44.00 6.34 -12.45
N SER A 35 -43.12 6.55 -11.48
CA SER A 35 -43.28 7.55 -10.44
C SER A 35 -41.92 8.14 -10.00
N ALA A 36 -41.95 9.27 -9.34
CA ALA A 36 -40.77 9.85 -8.70
C ALA A 36 -40.21 8.94 -7.60
N GLU A 37 -41.06 8.13 -6.97
CA GLU A 37 -40.69 7.15 -5.96
C GLU A 37 -39.82 6.03 -6.57
N SER A 38 -40.29 5.43 -7.68
CA SER A 38 -39.55 4.36 -8.37
C SER A 38 -38.22 4.87 -8.92
N PHE A 39 -38.13 6.13 -9.33
CA PHE A 39 -36.86 6.76 -9.72
C PHE A 39 -35.92 6.96 -8.52
N ARG A 40 -36.44 7.42 -7.37
CA ARG A 40 -35.66 7.59 -6.13
C ARG A 40 -35.09 6.23 -5.66
N GLU A 41 -35.91 5.18 -5.65
CA GLU A 41 -35.49 3.83 -5.29
C GLU A 41 -34.37 3.32 -6.21
N ALA A 42 -34.47 3.57 -7.52
CA ALA A 42 -33.43 3.19 -8.48
C ALA A 42 -32.13 3.96 -8.24
N ILE A 43 -32.18 5.24 -7.88
CA ILE A 43 -31.00 6.02 -7.49
C ILE A 43 -30.35 5.41 -6.24
N HIS A 44 -31.13 5.17 -5.19
CA HIS A 44 -30.59 4.57 -3.94
C HIS A 44 -29.98 3.18 -4.16
N ALA A 45 -30.61 2.37 -5.02
CA ALA A 45 -30.07 1.07 -5.38
C ALA A 45 -28.72 1.19 -6.15
N ALA A 46 -28.63 2.15 -7.06
CA ALA A 46 -27.39 2.41 -7.81
C ALA A 46 -26.29 3.00 -6.91
N GLU A 47 -26.64 3.89 -5.97
CA GLU A 47 -25.70 4.42 -4.99
C GLU A 47 -25.16 3.33 -4.03
N ALA A 48 -25.99 2.37 -3.66
CA ALA A 48 -25.58 1.22 -2.83
C ALA A 48 -24.58 0.29 -3.56
N LEU A 49 -24.61 0.27 -4.90
CA LEU A 49 -23.65 -0.47 -5.72
C LEU A 49 -22.34 0.30 -5.95
N ARG A 50 -22.31 1.59 -5.63
CA ARG A 50 -21.13 2.42 -5.81
C ARG A 50 -20.06 2.04 -4.79
N PRO A 51 -18.82 1.74 -5.21
CA PRO A 51 -17.73 1.54 -4.28
C PRO A 51 -17.60 2.74 -3.34
N GLN A 52 -17.73 2.51 -2.05
CA GLN A 52 -17.53 3.57 -1.07
C GLN A 52 -16.03 3.80 -0.94
N MET A 53 -15.58 5.02 -1.23
CA MET A 53 -14.20 5.42 -1.02
C MET A 53 -14.09 6.18 0.30
N THR A 54 -13.03 5.90 1.03
CA THR A 54 -12.66 6.67 2.22
C THR A 54 -12.08 8.03 1.82
N SER A 55 -11.91 8.94 2.79
CA SER A 55 -11.22 10.22 2.60
C SER A 55 -9.80 10.06 2.02
N ASP A 56 -9.17 8.91 2.28
CA ASP A 56 -7.81 8.58 1.83
C ASP A 56 -7.78 7.87 0.47
N GLY A 57 -8.92 7.81 -0.24
CA GLY A 57 -9.04 7.22 -1.57
C GLY A 57 -9.05 5.69 -1.59
N LEU A 58 -9.20 5.03 -0.43
CA LEU A 58 -9.36 3.57 -0.37
C LEU A 58 -10.80 3.16 -0.68
N THR A 59 -10.95 2.12 -1.46
CA THR A 59 -12.26 1.51 -1.72
C THR A 59 -12.65 0.62 -0.54
N VAL A 60 -13.84 0.85 0.02
CA VAL A 60 -14.37 0.01 1.10
C VAL A 60 -14.58 -1.40 0.58
N GLY A 61 -14.01 -2.39 1.27
CA GLY A 61 -14.10 -3.80 0.88
C GLY A 61 -13.06 -4.26 -0.16
N GLU A 62 -12.16 -3.40 -0.63
CA GLU A 62 -11.11 -3.76 -1.59
C GLU A 62 -10.03 -4.61 -0.95
N CYS A 63 -9.73 -5.73 -1.58
CA CYS A 63 -8.66 -6.63 -1.18
C CYS A 63 -7.31 -6.11 -1.69
N SER A 64 -6.34 -5.92 -0.80
CA SER A 64 -4.99 -5.46 -1.14
C SER A 64 -4.18 -6.45 -1.99
N SER A 65 -4.56 -7.75 -1.98
CA SER A 65 -3.86 -8.80 -2.74
C SER A 65 -4.36 -8.95 -4.16
N CYS A 66 -5.68 -8.91 -4.40
CA CYS A 66 -6.24 -9.20 -5.73
C CYS A 66 -7.12 -8.07 -6.31
N GLY A 67 -7.31 -6.97 -5.58
CA GLY A 67 -8.12 -5.83 -6.02
C GLY A 67 -9.64 -6.08 -6.06
N HIS A 68 -10.10 -7.29 -5.63
CA HIS A 68 -11.53 -7.57 -5.59
C HIS A 68 -12.22 -6.75 -4.50
N VAL A 69 -13.37 -6.17 -4.83
CA VAL A 69 -14.20 -5.41 -3.88
C VAL A 69 -15.31 -6.33 -3.37
N SER A 70 -15.20 -6.74 -2.11
CA SER A 70 -16.19 -7.57 -1.42
C SER A 70 -17.30 -6.69 -0.84
N GLY A 71 -18.55 -7.09 -1.02
CA GLY A 71 -19.71 -6.39 -0.45
C GLY A 71 -19.96 -6.72 1.02
N GLY A 72 -20.66 -5.83 1.71
CA GLY A 72 -21.01 -6.05 3.13
C GLY A 72 -19.87 -5.72 4.09
N ASP A 73 -19.66 -6.58 5.10
CA ASP A 73 -18.62 -6.42 6.14
C ASP A 73 -17.75 -7.68 6.27
N PRO A 74 -17.07 -8.14 5.18
CA PRO A 74 -16.31 -9.37 5.19
C PRO A 74 -15.00 -9.24 5.97
N GLN A 75 -14.59 -10.36 6.61
CA GLN A 75 -13.26 -10.49 7.23
C GLN A 75 -12.21 -11.03 6.25
N PHE A 76 -12.66 -11.77 5.24
CA PHE A 76 -11.80 -12.38 4.22
C PHE A 76 -12.30 -12.04 2.82
N CYS A 77 -11.37 -11.95 1.87
CA CYS A 77 -11.69 -11.75 0.47
C CYS A 77 -12.39 -13.00 -0.10
N GLU A 78 -13.54 -12.80 -0.76
CA GLU A 78 -14.34 -13.89 -1.34
C GLU A 78 -13.66 -14.57 -2.53
N VAL A 79 -12.65 -13.92 -3.15
CA VAL A 79 -11.96 -14.42 -4.34
C VAL A 79 -10.64 -15.12 -4.02
N CYS A 80 -9.78 -14.51 -3.19
CA CYS A 80 -8.46 -15.07 -2.90
C CYS A 80 -8.31 -15.61 -1.47
N GLY A 81 -9.30 -15.40 -0.59
CA GLY A 81 -9.26 -15.85 0.80
C GLY A 81 -8.36 -15.04 1.73
N GLU A 82 -7.71 -13.97 1.23
CA GLU A 82 -6.82 -13.12 2.03
C GLU A 82 -7.61 -12.38 3.10
N SER A 83 -7.00 -12.17 4.30
CA SER A 83 -7.58 -11.37 5.36
C SER A 83 -7.76 -9.92 4.91
N LEU A 84 -8.94 -9.36 5.17
CA LEU A 84 -9.25 -7.94 4.99
C LEU A 84 -9.08 -7.15 6.29
N LEU A 85 -8.47 -7.77 7.31
CA LEU A 85 -8.16 -7.13 8.58
C LEU A 85 -6.66 -6.86 8.68
N ILE A 86 -6.32 -5.75 9.30
CA ILE A 86 -4.95 -5.34 9.60
C ILE A 86 -4.83 -4.94 11.07
N PRO A 87 -3.63 -5.03 11.68
CA PRO A 87 -3.45 -4.55 13.05
C PRO A 87 -3.53 -3.02 13.12
N CYS A 88 -4.13 -2.52 14.20
CA CYS A 88 -4.13 -1.09 14.53
C CYS A 88 -2.74 -0.63 14.93
N TYR A 89 -2.25 0.46 14.38
CA TYR A 89 -0.92 1.04 14.66
C TYR A 89 -0.74 1.58 16.09
N SER A 90 -1.73 1.41 16.97
CA SER A 90 -1.68 1.88 18.34
C SER A 90 -1.93 0.81 19.40
N CYS A 91 -2.71 -0.23 19.12
CA CYS A 91 -3.09 -1.24 20.10
C CYS A 91 -3.16 -2.66 19.54
N ASP A 92 -2.73 -2.87 18.32
CA ASP A 92 -2.69 -4.15 17.60
C ASP A 92 -4.04 -4.87 17.43
N GLU A 93 -5.18 -4.22 17.82
CA GLU A 93 -6.51 -4.74 17.56
C GLU A 93 -6.75 -4.85 16.05
N GLU A 94 -7.38 -5.92 15.61
CA GLU A 94 -7.71 -6.13 14.20
C GLU A 94 -8.77 -5.13 13.73
N ILE A 95 -8.43 -4.35 12.74
CA ILE A 95 -9.28 -3.32 12.13
C ILE A 95 -9.35 -3.47 10.61
N LYS A 96 -10.36 -2.87 10.02
CA LYS A 96 -10.44 -2.76 8.56
C LYS A 96 -9.61 -1.59 8.06
N PRO A 97 -8.88 -1.71 6.94
CA PRO A 97 -8.05 -0.64 6.38
C PRO A 97 -8.81 0.67 6.13
N TRP A 98 -10.11 0.59 5.89
CA TRP A 98 -11.00 1.72 5.64
C TRP A 98 -11.75 2.24 6.88
N ALA A 99 -11.44 1.72 8.07
CA ALA A 99 -12.07 2.18 9.31
C ALA A 99 -11.62 3.61 9.66
N THR A 100 -12.54 4.44 10.16
CA THR A 100 -12.23 5.79 10.63
C THR A 100 -11.68 5.80 12.04
N PHE A 101 -12.19 4.91 12.90
CA PHE A 101 -11.77 4.79 14.30
C PHE A 101 -11.50 3.33 14.65
N CYS A 102 -10.50 3.11 15.49
CA CYS A 102 -10.24 1.79 16.05
C CYS A 102 -11.28 1.43 17.10
N GLY A 103 -11.91 0.25 16.97
CA GLY A 103 -12.89 -0.26 17.95
C GLY A 103 -12.29 -0.57 19.33
N GLY A 104 -10.99 -0.91 19.39
CA GLY A 104 -10.30 -1.23 20.64
C GLY A 104 -9.80 -0.01 21.41
N CYS A 105 -9.10 0.92 20.77
CA CYS A 105 -8.49 2.07 21.45
C CYS A 105 -9.16 3.43 21.17
N GLY A 106 -10.15 3.49 20.25
CA GLY A 106 -10.89 4.70 19.90
C GLY A 106 -10.10 5.76 19.13
N LYS A 107 -8.84 5.49 18.75
CA LYS A 107 -8.03 6.47 18.00
C LYS A 107 -8.50 6.60 16.56
N ASN A 108 -8.31 7.78 16.00
CA ASN A 108 -8.56 8.10 14.60
C ASN A 108 -7.50 7.39 13.71
N ILE A 109 -7.94 6.51 12.82
CA ILE A 109 -7.04 5.72 11.97
C ILE A 109 -6.34 6.58 10.93
N PRO A 110 -7.01 7.47 10.17
CA PRO A 110 -6.34 8.40 9.26
C PRO A 110 -5.17 9.17 9.90
N GLU A 111 -5.34 9.70 11.11
CA GLU A 111 -4.28 10.42 11.82
C GLU A 111 -3.11 9.51 12.18
N LEU A 112 -3.37 8.27 12.60
CA LEU A 112 -2.31 7.28 12.86
C LEU A 112 -1.55 6.92 11.58
N LEU A 113 -2.25 6.82 10.46
CA LEU A 113 -1.64 6.55 9.15
C LEU A 113 -0.78 7.70 8.65
N ASP A 114 -1.18 8.97 8.91
CA ASP A 114 -0.38 10.14 8.57
C ASP A 114 0.95 10.13 9.34
N LEU A 115 0.89 9.91 10.66
CA LEU A 115 2.08 9.80 11.49
C LEU A 115 3.00 8.65 11.03
N ARG A 116 2.40 7.49 10.72
CA ARG A 116 3.18 6.35 10.23
C ARG A 116 3.82 6.61 8.87
N LEU A 117 3.14 7.33 7.99
CA LEU A 117 3.69 7.73 6.69
C LEU A 117 4.92 8.64 6.85
N GLU A 118 4.87 9.60 7.76
CA GLU A 118 6.02 10.48 8.07
C GLU A 118 7.21 9.68 8.59
N GLU A 119 6.98 8.73 9.50
CA GLU A 119 8.02 7.83 10.01
C GLU A 119 8.66 7.00 8.89
N LEU A 120 7.84 6.39 8.03
CA LEU A 120 8.32 5.56 6.91
C LEU A 120 9.12 6.39 5.90
N GLN A 121 8.72 7.63 5.63
CA GLN A 121 9.49 8.55 4.78
C GLN A 121 10.83 8.91 5.42
N GLY A 122 10.87 9.13 6.73
CA GLY A 122 12.11 9.31 7.48
C GLY A 122 13.03 8.09 7.39
N GLN A 123 12.48 6.89 7.53
CA GLN A 123 13.23 5.64 7.37
C GLN A 123 13.75 5.44 5.94
N GLN A 124 13.02 5.86 4.90
CA GLN A 124 13.52 5.84 3.52
C GLN A 124 14.80 6.68 3.36
N GLN A 125 14.85 7.84 3.98
CA GLN A 125 16.07 8.69 3.99
C GLN A 125 17.19 8.03 4.78
N GLN A 126 16.87 7.42 5.92
CA GLN A 126 17.84 6.71 6.76
C GLN A 126 18.48 5.51 6.03
N VAL A 127 17.71 4.73 5.26
CA VAL A 127 18.26 3.66 4.40
C VAL A 127 19.34 4.19 3.45
N GLN A 128 19.11 5.36 2.85
CA GLN A 128 20.10 5.97 1.94
C GLN A 128 21.39 6.36 2.69
N THR A 129 21.26 6.93 3.89
CA THR A 129 22.38 7.31 4.75
C THR A 129 23.18 6.07 5.18
N LEU A 130 22.50 5.06 5.71
CA LEU A 130 23.13 3.81 6.16
C LEU A 130 23.88 3.09 5.03
N ARG A 131 23.32 3.09 3.81
CA ARG A 131 24.01 2.56 2.63
C ARG A 131 25.30 3.32 2.35
N GLY A 132 25.26 4.66 2.42
CA GLY A 132 26.46 5.51 2.24
C GLY A 132 27.52 5.31 3.31
N GLU A 133 27.12 4.90 4.52
CA GLU A 133 27.99 4.56 5.65
C GLU A 133 28.47 3.10 5.67
N TYR A 134 28.13 2.32 4.63
CA TYR A 134 28.42 0.87 4.55
C TYR A 134 27.73 0.01 5.65
N ARG A 135 26.67 0.50 6.25
CA ARG A 135 25.85 -0.19 7.27
C ARG A 135 24.67 -0.91 6.62
N HIS A 136 24.99 -1.80 5.67
CA HIS A 136 23.99 -2.45 4.80
C HIS A 136 23.04 -3.38 5.58
N ALA A 137 23.52 -4.03 6.64
CA ALA A 137 22.68 -4.91 7.46
C ALA A 137 21.54 -4.12 8.15
N GLU A 138 21.82 -2.97 8.72
CA GLU A 138 20.82 -2.11 9.35
C GLU A 138 19.86 -1.49 8.32
N ALA A 139 20.36 -1.15 7.13
CA ALA A 139 19.52 -0.68 6.03
C ALA A 139 18.55 -1.77 5.55
N LEU A 140 18.99 -3.04 5.50
CA LEU A 140 18.14 -4.19 5.15
C LEU A 140 17.06 -4.45 6.22
N GLU A 141 17.38 -4.27 7.49
CA GLU A 141 16.41 -4.40 8.60
C GLU A 141 15.29 -3.36 8.46
N LEU A 142 15.62 -2.10 8.15
CA LEU A 142 14.63 -1.06 7.89
C LEU A 142 13.77 -1.37 6.65
N LEU A 143 14.38 -1.85 5.56
CA LEU A 143 13.64 -2.26 4.37
C LEU A 143 12.66 -3.41 4.67
N GLY A 144 13.08 -4.41 5.45
CA GLY A 144 12.22 -5.51 5.89
C GLY A 144 11.00 -5.02 6.66
N GLY A 145 11.18 -4.03 7.56
CA GLY A 145 10.08 -3.38 8.26
C GLY A 145 9.08 -2.69 7.32
N MET A 146 9.58 -1.98 6.30
CA MET A 146 8.72 -1.32 5.30
C MET A 146 7.96 -2.32 4.43
N VAL A 147 8.59 -3.45 4.07
CA VAL A 147 7.95 -4.52 3.27
C VAL A 147 6.82 -5.18 4.06
N ALA A 148 6.93 -5.26 5.39
CA ALA A 148 5.93 -5.85 6.26
C ALA A 148 4.68 -4.98 6.49
N GLU A 149 4.68 -3.71 6.03
CA GLU A 149 3.53 -2.82 6.21
C GLU A 149 2.27 -3.36 5.52
N ALA A 150 1.21 -3.60 6.28
CA ALA A 150 0.01 -4.25 5.79
C ALA A 150 -0.97 -3.28 5.11
N HIS A 151 -0.99 -2.00 5.51
CA HIS A 151 -2.00 -1.06 5.05
C HIS A 151 -1.82 -0.70 3.57
N PRO A 152 -2.90 -0.70 2.74
CA PRO A 152 -2.84 -0.38 1.31
C PRO A 152 -2.24 0.99 1.00
N ARG A 153 -2.43 1.98 1.86
CA ARG A 153 -1.88 3.33 1.73
C ARG A 153 -0.35 3.35 1.61
N PHE A 154 0.33 2.33 2.15
CA PHE A 154 1.79 2.22 2.11
C PHE A 154 2.32 1.36 0.95
N ALA A 155 1.46 1.01 -0.01
CA ALA A 155 1.83 0.17 -1.16
C ALA A 155 3.06 0.72 -1.91
N ALA A 156 3.11 2.03 -2.18
CA ALA A 156 4.24 2.66 -2.85
C ALA A 156 5.56 2.55 -2.05
N ILE A 157 5.49 2.60 -0.71
CA ILE A 157 6.65 2.42 0.16
C ILE A 157 7.11 0.97 0.16
N ARG A 158 6.17 0.01 0.21
CA ARG A 158 6.51 -1.42 0.08
C ARG A 158 7.21 -1.73 -1.23
N GLU A 159 6.65 -1.27 -2.36
CA GLU A 159 7.23 -1.46 -3.69
C GLU A 159 8.64 -0.83 -3.77
N TRP A 160 8.79 0.37 -3.22
CA TRP A 160 10.08 1.03 -3.14
C TRP A 160 11.11 0.23 -2.34
N ALA A 161 10.72 -0.35 -1.20
CA ALA A 161 11.58 -1.17 -0.35
C ALA A 161 11.92 -2.50 -1.04
N GLN A 162 10.92 -3.21 -1.56
CA GLN A 162 11.09 -4.47 -2.30
C GLN A 162 12.03 -4.33 -3.50
N GLY A 163 11.95 -3.21 -4.22
CA GLY A 163 12.83 -2.96 -5.37
C GLY A 163 14.30 -2.71 -4.99
N ARG A 164 14.59 -2.35 -3.72
CA ARG A 164 15.95 -2.04 -3.24
C ARG A 164 16.61 -3.19 -2.47
N GLU A 165 15.81 -4.02 -1.83
CA GLU A 165 16.30 -5.11 -0.99
C GLU A 165 17.28 -6.05 -1.71
N PRO A 166 17.01 -6.57 -2.93
CA PRO A 166 17.94 -7.47 -3.62
C PRO A 166 19.30 -6.84 -3.94
N GLY A 167 19.28 -5.55 -4.34
CA GLY A 167 20.51 -4.81 -4.62
C GLY A 167 21.37 -4.66 -3.38
N LEU A 168 20.77 -4.29 -2.27
CA LEU A 168 21.48 -4.09 -0.99
C LEU A 168 21.99 -5.41 -0.42
N GLN A 169 21.24 -6.51 -0.56
CA GLN A 169 21.69 -7.85 -0.19
C GLN A 169 22.91 -8.29 -1.01
N THR A 170 22.94 -7.95 -2.29
CA THR A 170 24.09 -8.24 -3.16
C THR A 170 25.31 -7.44 -2.73
N GLU A 171 25.16 -6.14 -2.49
CA GLU A 171 26.24 -5.26 -2.00
C GLU A 171 26.81 -5.77 -0.66
N LEU A 172 25.96 -6.16 0.27
CA LEU A 172 26.37 -6.71 1.57
C LEU A 172 27.21 -8.01 1.38
N ARG A 173 26.73 -8.93 0.56
CA ARG A 173 27.43 -10.18 0.29
C ARG A 173 28.81 -9.94 -0.34
N GLU A 174 28.90 -9.04 -1.31
CA GLU A 174 30.17 -8.68 -1.95
C GLU A 174 31.18 -8.05 -0.95
N LEU A 175 30.67 -7.26 0.00
CA LEU A 175 31.50 -6.69 1.07
C LEU A 175 32.00 -7.78 2.04
N GLU A 176 31.13 -8.71 2.43
CA GLU A 176 31.48 -9.84 3.29
C GLU A 176 32.50 -10.75 2.60
N GLU A 177 32.32 -11.10 1.34
CA GLU A 177 33.27 -11.90 0.56
C GLU A 177 34.65 -11.23 0.44
N ARG A 178 34.68 -9.91 0.21
CA ARG A 178 35.94 -9.13 0.17
C ARG A 178 36.62 -9.10 1.52
N ARG A 179 35.87 -8.86 2.59
CA ARG A 179 36.38 -8.88 3.96
C ARG A 179 36.98 -10.25 4.29
N ASP A 180 36.25 -11.32 3.99
CA ASP A 180 36.69 -12.70 4.30
C ASP A 180 37.92 -13.11 3.48
N LEU A 181 38.05 -12.59 2.26
CA LEU A 181 39.26 -12.79 1.46
C LEU A 181 40.44 -12.03 2.08
N ALA A 182 40.26 -10.76 2.41
CA ALA A 182 41.31 -9.95 3.05
C ALA A 182 41.78 -10.55 4.38
N CYS A 183 40.86 -11.03 5.22
CA CYS A 183 41.20 -11.72 6.46
C CYS A 183 42.03 -12.99 6.22
N ARG A 184 41.63 -13.83 5.26
CA ARG A 184 42.37 -15.05 4.90
C ARG A 184 43.77 -14.76 4.38
N ASP A 185 43.92 -13.70 3.58
CA ASP A 185 45.21 -13.33 3.05
C ASP A 185 46.09 -12.67 4.10
N ALA A 186 45.50 -11.91 5.04
CA ALA A 186 46.18 -11.37 6.22
C ALA A 186 46.68 -12.52 7.16
N ASP A 187 45.87 -13.54 7.37
CA ASP A 187 46.27 -14.72 8.16
C ASP A 187 47.50 -15.45 7.54
N LYS A 188 47.51 -15.64 6.21
CA LYS A 188 48.67 -16.22 5.51
C LYS A 188 49.93 -15.34 5.64
N ALA A 189 49.75 -13.98 5.53
CA ALA A 189 50.87 -13.06 5.69
C ALA A 189 51.42 -13.11 7.12
N LEU A 190 50.54 -13.26 8.14
CA LEU A 190 50.93 -13.46 9.52
C LEU A 190 51.74 -14.76 9.72
N GLU A 191 51.31 -15.87 9.13
CA GLU A 191 52.03 -17.15 9.17
C GLU A 191 53.42 -17.03 8.53
N SER A 192 53.57 -16.21 7.50
CA SER A 192 54.87 -15.94 6.87
C SER A 192 55.70 -14.86 7.54
N HIS A 193 55.20 -14.24 8.64
CA HIS A 193 55.81 -13.14 9.36
C HIS A 193 55.98 -11.86 8.53
N ASP A 194 55.18 -11.68 7.48
CA ASP A 194 55.13 -10.46 6.66
C ASP A 194 54.13 -9.46 7.22
N TYR A 195 54.53 -8.76 8.27
CA TYR A 195 53.70 -7.75 8.97
C TYR A 195 53.38 -6.54 8.08
N GLY A 196 54.22 -6.24 7.07
CA GLY A 196 53.99 -5.14 6.15
C GLY A 196 52.78 -5.41 5.25
N GLU A 197 52.64 -6.66 4.75
CA GLU A 197 51.50 -7.07 3.96
C GLU A 197 50.22 -7.14 4.79
N VAL A 198 50.30 -7.62 6.04
CA VAL A 198 49.13 -7.62 6.95
C VAL A 198 48.51 -6.24 7.09
N VAL A 199 49.36 -5.22 7.35
CA VAL A 199 48.89 -3.82 7.49
C VAL A 199 48.23 -3.35 6.20
N ARG A 200 48.84 -3.62 5.05
CA ARG A 200 48.31 -3.23 3.74
C ARG A 200 46.94 -3.85 3.43
N LEU A 201 46.74 -5.13 3.77
CA LEU A 201 45.50 -5.85 3.52
C LEU A 201 44.35 -5.44 4.45
N LEU A 202 44.66 -4.90 5.63
CA LEU A 202 43.69 -4.49 6.65
C LEU A 202 43.48 -2.98 6.68
N GLU A 203 44.22 -2.19 5.90
CA GLU A 203 43.93 -0.75 5.72
C GLU A 203 42.64 -0.59 4.90
N PRO A 204 41.71 0.34 5.32
CA PRO A 204 40.41 0.52 4.67
C PRO A 204 40.51 1.14 3.27
#